data_f13d2a7034cbe82dc8b9ff0efc54808e
#
_entry.id   f13d2a7034cbe82dc8b9ff0efc54808e
#
_cell.length_a   1.000
_cell.length_b   1.000
_cell.length_c   1.000
_cell.angle_alpha   90.00
_cell.angle_beta   90.00
_cell.angle_gamma   90.00
#
_symmetry.space_group_name_H-M   'P 1'
#
loop_
_entity.id
_entity.type
_entity.pdbx_description
1 polymer ?
#
loop_
_entity_poly.entity_id
_entity_poly.type
_entity_poly.pdbx_seq_one_letter_code
_entity_poly.pdbx_strand_id
1 'polypeptide(L)'
;MQIFPSKSECCGCSACKQICPKGAIAMKPDSEGFLYPQIDVSLCIECGACQKICAFQNGYEKNHSKTAYAIKHKDFNTRFTSRSGAAFVALSDYILNKKGSVYGAAFQDDFSVSHIRATDRYVRDKFKGSKYVQSDMKDTFKSVKNDLNNDMYVMFSGTACQVAGLKRYLGKCDTSKLYTCDIACHGVPSPIIWKEYLKHCEKKFCGKVTKADFRDKTIGWNTHKEAIWIDDNKHILNGYTYLFYEDDIERPSCYNCKYSNIDRPAD
;
A
#
# COMPACT_ATOMS: atom_id res chain seq x y z
N MET A 1 -22.23 -7.58 -15.39
CA MET A 1 -21.82 -8.20 -14.08
C MET A 1 -21.18 -7.12 -13.22
N GLN A 2 -21.52 -7.01 -11.92
CA GLN A 2 -20.97 -6.02 -10.99
C GLN A 2 -20.13 -6.74 -9.94
N ILE A 3 -18.94 -6.22 -9.62
CA ILE A 3 -18.01 -6.86 -8.65
C ILE A 3 -18.34 -6.42 -7.21
N PHE A 4 -18.81 -5.19 -7.02
CA PHE A 4 -19.15 -4.59 -5.73
C PHE A 4 -20.42 -3.72 -5.87
N PRO A 5 -21.25 -3.61 -4.83
CA PRO A 5 -22.53 -2.88 -4.93
C PRO A 5 -22.37 -1.36 -4.95
N SER A 6 -21.37 -0.80 -4.28
CA SER A 6 -21.09 0.63 -4.22
C SER A 6 -19.60 0.92 -4.02
N LYS A 7 -19.16 2.15 -4.24
CA LYS A 7 -17.76 2.57 -4.04
C LYS A 7 -17.25 2.32 -2.61
N SER A 8 -18.11 2.47 -1.61
CA SER A 8 -17.79 2.18 -0.21
C SER A 8 -17.55 0.69 0.07
N GLU A 9 -17.95 -0.19 -0.83
CA GLU A 9 -17.80 -1.64 -0.74
C GLU A 9 -16.59 -2.19 -1.52
N CYS A 10 -15.66 -1.31 -1.94
CA CYS A 10 -14.45 -1.70 -2.65
C CYS A 10 -13.21 -0.98 -2.12
N CYS A 11 -12.27 -1.72 -1.54
CA CYS A 11 -11.01 -1.18 -1.02
C CYS A 11 -9.90 -1.00 -2.08
N GLY A 12 -10.13 -1.36 -3.35
CA GLY A 12 -9.16 -1.18 -4.43
C GLY A 12 -7.94 -2.11 -4.39
N CYS A 13 -7.99 -3.27 -3.70
CA CYS A 13 -6.86 -4.19 -3.56
C CYS A 13 -6.42 -4.91 -4.85
N SER A 14 -7.18 -4.78 -5.93
CA SER A 14 -6.91 -5.37 -7.26
C SER A 14 -6.90 -6.90 -7.34
N ALA A 15 -7.33 -7.64 -6.32
CA ALA A 15 -7.41 -9.10 -6.36
C ALA A 15 -8.30 -9.60 -7.51
N CYS A 16 -9.44 -8.94 -7.74
CA CYS A 16 -10.38 -9.26 -8.81
C CYS A 16 -9.78 -9.10 -10.22
N LYS A 17 -8.95 -8.05 -10.45
CA LYS A 17 -8.19 -7.89 -11.69
C LYS A 17 -7.22 -9.05 -11.90
N GLN A 18 -6.45 -9.37 -10.87
CA GLN A 18 -5.33 -10.30 -10.98
C GLN A 18 -5.77 -11.76 -11.09
N ILE A 19 -6.96 -12.11 -10.55
CA ILE A 19 -7.53 -13.48 -10.67
C ILE A 19 -8.24 -13.72 -12.00
N CYS A 20 -8.55 -12.67 -12.76
CA CYS A 20 -9.33 -12.81 -13.99
C CYS A 20 -8.58 -13.61 -15.06
N PRO A 21 -9.07 -14.82 -15.46
CA PRO A 21 -8.34 -15.67 -16.40
C PRO A 21 -8.30 -15.11 -17.83
N LYS A 22 -9.23 -14.19 -18.14
CA LYS A 22 -9.34 -13.54 -19.46
C LYS A 22 -8.75 -12.13 -19.49
N GLY A 23 -8.23 -11.62 -18.36
CA GLY A 23 -7.75 -10.24 -18.27
C GLY A 23 -8.85 -9.18 -18.50
N ALA A 24 -10.12 -9.57 -18.35
CA ALA A 24 -11.29 -8.72 -18.64
C ALA A 24 -11.49 -7.59 -17.62
N ILE A 25 -10.59 -7.40 -16.64
CA ILE A 25 -10.76 -6.40 -15.58
C ILE A 25 -9.57 -5.45 -15.58
N ALA A 26 -9.85 -4.16 -15.78
CA ALA A 26 -8.89 -3.07 -15.61
C ALA A 26 -9.20 -2.27 -14.34
N MET A 27 -8.17 -1.84 -13.62
CA MET A 27 -8.33 -0.86 -12.54
C MET A 27 -8.29 0.53 -13.18
N LYS A 28 -9.40 1.27 -13.13
CA LYS A 28 -9.48 2.62 -13.70
C LYS A 28 -9.78 3.64 -12.61
N PRO A 29 -9.21 4.86 -12.71
CA PRO A 29 -9.49 5.92 -11.76
C PRO A 29 -10.94 6.43 -11.96
N ASP A 30 -11.57 6.78 -10.85
CA ASP A 30 -12.81 7.56 -10.86
C ASP A 30 -12.52 9.07 -10.86
N SER A 31 -13.56 9.89 -10.65
CA SER A 31 -13.44 11.36 -10.61
C SER A 31 -12.55 11.88 -9.49
N GLU A 32 -12.32 11.08 -8.44
CA GLU A 32 -11.45 11.41 -7.30
C GLU A 32 -10.08 10.72 -7.42
N GLY A 33 -9.83 9.99 -8.51
CA GLY A 33 -8.58 9.28 -8.81
C GLY A 33 -8.43 7.93 -8.13
N PHE A 34 -9.43 7.46 -7.39
CA PHE A 34 -9.39 6.14 -6.80
C PHE A 34 -9.57 5.04 -7.83
N LEU A 35 -8.69 4.05 -7.79
CA LEU A 35 -8.74 2.91 -8.71
C LEU A 35 -9.88 1.95 -8.36
N TYR A 36 -10.81 1.76 -9.29
CA TYR A 36 -11.89 0.77 -9.22
C TYR A 36 -11.83 -0.21 -10.38
N PRO A 37 -12.22 -1.49 -10.17
CA PRO A 37 -12.26 -2.47 -11.24
C PRO A 37 -13.41 -2.17 -12.21
N GLN A 38 -13.09 -2.12 -13.49
CA GLN A 38 -14.04 -2.06 -14.60
C GLN A 38 -13.92 -3.33 -15.43
N ILE A 39 -15.07 -3.95 -15.76
CA ILE A 39 -15.15 -5.18 -16.55
C ILE A 39 -15.34 -4.82 -18.02
N ASP A 40 -14.48 -5.36 -18.88
CA ASP A 40 -14.71 -5.42 -20.30
C ASP A 40 -15.66 -6.60 -20.58
N VAL A 41 -16.90 -6.27 -20.92
CA VAL A 41 -17.94 -7.28 -21.15
C VAL A 41 -17.68 -8.13 -22.39
N SER A 42 -16.90 -7.64 -23.35
CA SER A 42 -16.54 -8.38 -24.57
C SER A 42 -15.55 -9.51 -24.29
N LEU A 43 -14.76 -9.39 -23.23
CA LEU A 43 -13.77 -10.40 -22.79
C LEU A 43 -14.28 -11.25 -21.63
N CYS A 44 -15.33 -10.82 -20.94
CA CYS A 44 -15.84 -11.46 -19.74
C CYS A 44 -16.62 -12.74 -20.06
N ILE A 45 -16.19 -13.86 -19.50
CA ILE A 45 -16.86 -15.17 -19.60
C ILE A 45 -17.78 -15.47 -18.41
N GLU A 46 -18.11 -14.50 -17.59
CA GLU A 46 -19.00 -14.56 -16.43
C GLU A 46 -18.72 -15.69 -15.41
N CYS A 47 -17.46 -16.12 -15.29
CA CYS A 47 -17.06 -17.24 -14.42
C CYS A 47 -17.18 -16.94 -12.91
N GLY A 48 -17.47 -15.71 -12.48
CA GLY A 48 -17.65 -15.32 -11.08
C GLY A 48 -16.38 -15.28 -10.22
N ALA A 49 -15.20 -15.58 -10.77
CA ALA A 49 -13.94 -15.64 -10.01
C ALA A 49 -13.61 -14.32 -9.29
N CYS A 50 -13.87 -13.19 -9.93
CA CYS A 50 -13.64 -11.84 -9.37
C CYS A 50 -14.52 -11.52 -8.16
N GLN A 51 -15.75 -12.04 -8.12
CA GLN A 51 -16.65 -11.88 -6.97
C GLN A 51 -16.21 -12.79 -5.81
N LYS A 52 -15.91 -14.06 -6.10
CA LYS A 52 -15.50 -15.06 -5.10
C LYS A 52 -14.21 -14.69 -4.39
N ILE A 53 -13.27 -14.03 -5.10
CA ILE A 53 -11.96 -13.67 -4.55
C ILE A 53 -11.99 -12.44 -3.64
N CYS A 54 -13.04 -11.63 -3.71
CA CYS A 54 -13.10 -10.35 -3.00
C CYS A 54 -13.15 -10.54 -1.49
N ALA A 55 -12.04 -10.26 -0.80
CA ALA A 55 -11.94 -10.33 0.65
C ALA A 55 -12.85 -9.30 1.34
N PHE A 56 -13.10 -8.15 0.70
CA PHE A 56 -13.96 -7.10 1.24
C PHE A 56 -15.44 -7.52 1.27
N GLN A 57 -15.89 -8.33 0.30
CA GLN A 57 -17.27 -8.84 0.21
C GLN A 57 -17.46 -10.16 0.98
N ASN A 58 -16.48 -11.07 0.92
CA ASN A 58 -16.62 -12.43 1.39
C ASN A 58 -15.86 -12.72 2.70
N GLY A 59 -15.31 -11.66 3.33
CA GLY A 59 -14.52 -11.80 4.55
C GLY A 59 -13.08 -12.27 4.32
N TYR A 60 -12.32 -12.32 5.39
CA TYR A 60 -10.91 -12.69 5.42
C TYR A 60 -10.59 -13.53 6.66
N GLU A 61 -9.52 -14.30 6.58
CA GLU A 61 -8.97 -15.01 7.73
C GLU A 61 -8.36 -14.00 8.70
N LYS A 62 -8.73 -14.11 9.98
CA LYS A 62 -8.32 -13.21 11.04
C LYS A 62 -7.24 -13.86 11.88
N ASN A 63 -6.16 -13.13 12.10
CA ASN A 63 -5.11 -13.52 13.04
C ASN A 63 -5.24 -12.70 14.33
N HIS A 64 -5.17 -13.39 15.46
CA HIS A 64 -5.08 -12.76 16.75
C HIS A 64 -3.62 -12.59 17.15
N SER A 65 -3.21 -11.35 17.44
CA SER A 65 -1.89 -11.10 18.01
C SER A 65 -1.78 -11.73 19.40
N LYS A 66 -0.83 -12.66 19.57
CA LYS A 66 -0.57 -13.32 20.85
C LYS A 66 0.38 -12.51 21.73
N THR A 67 1.24 -11.70 21.13
CA THR A 67 2.29 -10.96 21.84
C THR A 67 2.54 -9.62 21.14
N ALA A 68 2.68 -8.58 21.94
CA ALA A 68 3.07 -7.26 21.47
C ALA A 68 4.52 -6.96 21.88
N TYR A 69 5.29 -6.38 20.97
CA TYR A 69 6.69 -6.02 21.22
C TYR A 69 6.90 -4.54 20.95
N ALA A 70 7.54 -3.84 21.90
CA ALA A 70 8.10 -2.52 21.66
C ALA A 70 9.56 -2.70 21.19
N ILE A 71 9.86 -2.36 19.95
CA ILE A 71 11.18 -2.56 19.34
C ILE A 71 11.76 -1.29 18.76
N LYS A 72 13.09 -1.20 18.75
CA LYS A 72 13.85 -0.19 18.00
C LYS A 72 15.07 -0.82 17.34
N HIS A 73 15.35 -0.49 16.12
CA HIS A 73 16.56 -0.90 15.41
C HIS A 73 17.80 -0.34 16.12
N LYS A 74 18.88 -1.13 16.25
CA LYS A 74 20.11 -0.71 16.95
C LYS A 74 20.81 0.44 16.23
N ASP A 75 20.89 0.38 14.90
CA ASP A 75 21.48 1.43 14.09
C ASP A 75 20.61 2.71 14.08
N PHE A 76 21.22 3.84 14.43
CA PHE A 76 20.55 5.12 14.54
C PHE A 76 20.06 5.65 13.17
N ASN A 77 20.89 5.54 12.11
CA ASN A 77 20.54 6.06 10.80
C ASN A 77 19.36 5.30 10.19
N THR A 78 19.35 3.98 10.35
CA THR A 78 18.22 3.14 9.96
C THR A 78 16.94 3.55 10.68
N ARG A 79 17.00 3.82 11.99
CA ARG A 79 15.84 4.33 12.74
C ARG A 79 15.40 5.71 12.28
N PHE A 80 16.36 6.61 12.07
CA PHE A 80 16.06 7.99 11.68
C PHE A 80 15.41 8.07 10.30
N THR A 81 15.89 7.27 9.35
CA THR A 81 15.35 7.23 7.97
C THR A 81 14.11 6.32 7.82
N SER A 82 13.67 5.66 8.91
CA SER A 82 12.48 4.78 8.90
C SER A 82 11.39 5.35 9.77
N ARG A 83 10.21 4.70 9.80
CA ARG A 83 9.12 4.98 10.74
C ARG A 83 9.19 4.07 11.96
N SER A 84 8.56 4.51 13.06
CA SER A 84 8.52 3.81 14.35
C SER A 84 9.93 3.34 14.76
N GLY A 85 10.08 2.14 15.29
CA GLY A 85 11.36 1.55 15.63
C GLY A 85 12.15 0.96 14.46
N ALA A 86 11.75 1.16 13.20
CA ALA A 86 12.31 0.51 12.01
C ALA A 86 12.12 -1.02 11.97
N ALA A 87 11.04 -1.53 12.57
CA ALA A 87 10.70 -2.95 12.55
C ALA A 87 10.65 -3.52 11.12
N PHE A 88 10.01 -2.78 10.20
CA PHE A 88 9.92 -3.17 8.80
C PHE A 88 11.31 -3.44 8.19
N VAL A 89 12.31 -2.60 8.49
CA VAL A 89 13.67 -2.79 7.96
C VAL A 89 14.29 -4.07 8.50
N ALA A 90 14.19 -4.33 9.82
CA ALA A 90 14.73 -5.54 10.42
C ALA A 90 14.09 -6.82 9.85
N LEU A 91 12.75 -6.83 9.72
CA LEU A 91 12.02 -7.96 9.14
C LEU A 91 12.37 -8.18 7.66
N SER A 92 12.41 -7.11 6.88
CA SER A 92 12.76 -7.20 5.46
C SER A 92 14.23 -7.60 5.23
N ASP A 93 15.16 -7.18 6.10
CA ASP A 93 16.54 -7.64 6.05
C ASP A 93 16.66 -9.15 6.29
N TYR A 94 15.86 -9.70 7.20
CA TYR A 94 15.82 -11.16 7.40
C TYR A 94 15.42 -11.90 6.12
N ILE A 95 14.41 -11.42 5.41
CA ILE A 95 13.97 -12.00 4.14
C ILE A 95 15.03 -11.86 3.04
N LEU A 96 15.58 -10.66 2.88
CA LEU A 96 16.63 -10.41 1.88
C LEU A 96 17.90 -11.22 2.12
N ASN A 97 18.29 -11.44 3.39
CA ASN A 97 19.42 -12.30 3.75
C ASN A 97 19.18 -13.78 3.37
N LYS A 98 17.93 -14.20 3.28
CA LYS A 98 17.52 -15.52 2.75
C LYS A 98 17.39 -15.55 1.23
N LYS A 99 17.89 -14.52 0.52
CA LYS A 99 17.72 -14.33 -0.93
C LYS A 99 16.26 -14.29 -1.36
N GLY A 100 15.38 -13.85 -0.46
CA GLY A 100 13.95 -13.70 -0.70
C GLY A 100 13.59 -12.37 -1.37
N SER A 101 12.31 -12.12 -1.50
CA SER A 101 11.75 -10.88 -2.06
C SER A 101 10.86 -10.15 -1.05
N VAL A 102 10.87 -8.84 -1.15
CA VAL A 102 10.05 -7.94 -0.32
C VAL A 102 9.17 -7.09 -1.22
N TYR A 103 7.89 -7.01 -0.89
CA TYR A 103 6.93 -6.18 -1.61
C TYR A 103 6.44 -5.05 -0.72
N GLY A 104 6.39 -3.84 -1.25
CA GLY A 104 5.94 -2.67 -0.52
C GLY A 104 5.63 -1.48 -1.41
N ALA A 105 5.02 -0.46 -0.83
CA ALA A 105 4.64 0.76 -1.53
C ALA A 105 5.84 1.69 -1.73
N ALA A 106 6.04 2.17 -2.95
CA ALA A 106 7.08 3.13 -3.32
C ALA A 106 6.52 4.24 -4.19
N PHE A 107 7.10 5.45 -4.06
CA PHE A 107 6.88 6.50 -5.05
C PHE A 107 7.46 6.10 -6.40
N GLN A 108 6.75 6.45 -7.44
CA GLN A 108 7.21 6.43 -8.82
C GLN A 108 7.79 7.81 -9.17
N ASP A 109 8.36 7.97 -10.37
CA ASP A 109 9.01 9.21 -10.79
C ASP A 109 8.02 10.40 -10.88
N ASP A 110 6.74 10.14 -11.07
CA ASP A 110 5.66 11.13 -11.08
C ASP A 110 5.01 11.34 -9.71
N PHE A 111 5.62 10.81 -8.64
CA PHE A 111 5.09 10.80 -7.27
C PHE A 111 3.77 10.03 -7.08
N SER A 112 3.29 9.30 -8.06
CA SER A 112 2.28 8.28 -7.83
C SER A 112 2.86 7.15 -6.97
N VAL A 113 2.00 6.34 -6.35
CA VAL A 113 2.45 5.24 -5.49
C VAL A 113 2.06 3.91 -6.10
N SER A 114 3.00 2.98 -6.13
CA SER A 114 2.72 1.59 -6.52
C SER A 114 3.41 0.60 -5.59
N HIS A 115 2.85 -0.61 -5.49
CA HIS A 115 3.57 -1.73 -4.92
C HIS A 115 4.59 -2.27 -5.93
N ILE A 116 5.82 -2.39 -5.48
CA ILE A 116 6.91 -2.96 -6.28
C ILE A 116 7.65 -4.06 -5.52
N ARG A 117 8.41 -4.87 -6.25
CA ARG A 117 9.24 -5.97 -5.74
C ARG A 117 10.67 -5.50 -5.49
N ALA A 118 11.25 -5.89 -4.38
CA ALA A 118 12.66 -5.69 -4.06
C ALA A 118 13.34 -7.02 -3.73
N THR A 119 14.55 -7.22 -4.25
CA THR A 119 15.44 -8.35 -3.91
C THR A 119 16.75 -7.88 -3.30
N ASP A 120 16.89 -6.58 -3.12
CA ASP A 120 18.04 -5.92 -2.51
C ASP A 120 17.59 -4.78 -1.59
N ARG A 121 18.52 -4.29 -0.76
CA ARG A 121 18.25 -3.24 0.21
C ARG A 121 18.01 -1.87 -0.43
N TYR A 122 18.62 -1.60 -1.58
CA TYR A 122 18.49 -0.30 -2.24
C TYR A 122 17.04 -0.09 -2.72
N VAL A 123 16.46 -1.08 -3.39
CA VAL A 123 15.04 -1.01 -3.82
C VAL A 123 14.10 -1.08 -2.61
N ARG A 124 14.37 -1.96 -1.61
CA ARG A 124 13.58 -2.07 -0.39
C ARG A 124 13.53 -0.75 0.39
N ASP A 125 14.59 0.03 0.38
CA ASP A 125 14.64 1.31 1.10
C ASP A 125 13.66 2.36 0.56
N LYS A 126 13.21 2.22 -0.69
CA LYS A 126 12.12 3.02 -1.25
C LYS A 126 10.76 2.79 -0.53
N PHE A 127 10.61 1.68 0.20
CA PHE A 127 9.41 1.37 0.97
C PHE A 127 9.39 2.06 2.33
N LYS A 128 10.51 2.56 2.82
CA LYS A 128 10.60 3.31 4.07
C LYS A 128 9.71 4.56 4.03
N GLY A 129 9.17 4.91 5.17
CA GLY A 129 8.26 6.04 5.29
C GLY A 129 6.84 5.75 4.80
N SER A 130 5.88 6.50 5.34
CA SER A 130 4.48 6.40 4.91
C SER A 130 4.28 7.08 3.56
N LYS A 131 3.38 6.55 2.74
CA LYS A 131 2.89 7.17 1.51
C LYS A 131 1.37 7.31 1.68
N TYR A 132 0.92 8.50 2.00
CA TYR A 132 -0.51 8.79 2.19
C TYR A 132 -1.16 9.06 0.83
N VAL A 133 -1.15 8.05 -0.03
CA VAL A 133 -1.75 8.04 -1.37
C VAL A 133 -2.13 6.61 -1.70
N GLN A 134 -3.21 6.39 -2.46
CA GLN A 134 -3.54 5.04 -2.91
C GLN A 134 -2.37 4.43 -3.69
N SER A 135 -1.95 3.24 -3.29
CA SER A 135 -0.96 2.47 -4.04
C SER A 135 -1.61 1.61 -5.11
N ASP A 136 -1.14 1.74 -6.35
CA ASP A 136 -1.52 0.80 -7.42
C ASP A 136 -0.82 -0.55 -7.21
N MET A 137 -1.63 -1.60 -7.08
CA MET A 137 -1.14 -2.96 -6.87
C MET A 137 -0.58 -3.61 -8.14
N LYS A 138 -0.85 -3.04 -9.32
CA LYS A 138 -0.45 -3.61 -10.62
C LYS A 138 -0.69 -5.13 -10.68
N ASP A 139 0.35 -5.93 -10.89
CA ASP A 139 0.32 -7.39 -10.87
C ASP A 139 1.09 -8.00 -9.68
N THR A 140 1.18 -7.26 -8.58
CA THR A 140 1.95 -7.62 -7.38
C THR A 140 1.57 -8.99 -6.82
N PHE A 141 0.27 -9.33 -6.76
CA PHE A 141 -0.16 -10.62 -6.21
C PHE A 141 0.27 -11.80 -7.09
N LYS A 142 0.27 -11.62 -8.41
CA LYS A 142 0.83 -12.60 -9.35
C LYS A 142 2.32 -12.80 -9.13
N SER A 143 3.06 -11.70 -8.93
CA SER A 143 4.50 -11.74 -8.66
C SER A 143 4.81 -12.43 -7.33
N VAL A 144 4.07 -12.14 -6.26
CA VAL A 144 4.17 -12.84 -4.97
C VAL A 144 3.93 -14.34 -5.14
N LYS A 145 2.86 -14.72 -5.85
CA LYS A 145 2.56 -16.14 -6.10
C LYS A 145 3.68 -16.82 -6.89
N ASN A 146 4.23 -16.15 -7.89
CA ASN A 146 5.35 -16.68 -8.66
C ASN A 146 6.60 -16.88 -7.81
N ASP A 147 6.95 -15.93 -6.94
CA ASP A 147 8.10 -16.06 -6.04
C ASP A 147 7.91 -17.23 -5.06
N LEU A 148 6.70 -17.41 -4.49
CA LEU A 148 6.38 -18.54 -3.62
C LEU A 148 6.49 -19.88 -4.37
N ASN A 149 5.96 -19.96 -5.60
CA ASN A 149 6.06 -21.16 -6.44
C ASN A 149 7.51 -21.50 -6.82
N ASN A 150 8.41 -20.52 -6.81
CA ASN A 150 9.85 -20.69 -6.99
C ASN A 150 10.59 -20.90 -5.65
N ASP A 151 9.88 -21.30 -4.62
CA ASP A 151 10.43 -21.64 -3.30
C ASP A 151 11.13 -20.48 -2.57
N MET A 152 10.86 -19.22 -2.94
CA MET A 152 11.45 -18.05 -2.33
C MET A 152 10.75 -17.66 -1.03
N TYR A 153 11.53 -17.14 -0.08
CA TYR A 153 10.96 -16.38 1.04
C TYR A 153 10.37 -15.05 0.55
N VAL A 154 9.16 -14.74 0.94
CA VAL A 154 8.45 -13.53 0.50
C VAL A 154 7.96 -12.76 1.71
N MET A 155 8.22 -11.45 1.74
CA MET A 155 7.56 -10.53 2.66
C MET A 155 6.66 -9.58 1.85
N PHE A 156 5.39 -9.53 2.22
CA PHE A 156 4.45 -8.54 1.67
C PHE A 156 4.05 -7.55 2.76
N SER A 157 4.28 -6.25 2.52
CA SER A 157 3.84 -5.18 3.39
C SER A 157 2.81 -4.29 2.70
N GLY A 158 1.70 -4.01 3.37
CA GLY A 158 0.63 -3.18 2.83
C GLY A 158 -0.39 -2.77 3.88
N THR A 159 -1.53 -2.25 3.45
CA THR A 159 -2.69 -2.06 4.33
C THR A 159 -3.38 -3.40 4.60
N ALA A 160 -4.15 -3.49 5.68
CA ALA A 160 -4.83 -4.73 6.03
C ALA A 160 -5.74 -5.26 4.90
N CYS A 161 -6.45 -4.37 4.20
CA CYS A 161 -7.29 -4.75 3.06
C CYS A 161 -6.47 -5.30 1.88
N GLN A 162 -5.23 -4.84 1.67
CA GLN A 162 -4.33 -5.37 0.65
C GLN A 162 -3.79 -6.75 1.06
N VAL A 163 -3.42 -6.94 2.33
CA VAL A 163 -3.01 -8.24 2.86
C VAL A 163 -4.14 -9.26 2.75
N ALA A 164 -5.36 -8.91 3.15
CA ALA A 164 -6.53 -9.77 3.00
C ALA A 164 -6.79 -10.15 1.53
N GLY A 165 -6.67 -9.18 0.63
CA GLY A 165 -6.78 -9.41 -0.82
C GLY A 165 -5.72 -10.39 -1.34
N LEU A 166 -4.47 -10.24 -0.89
CA LEU A 166 -3.37 -11.15 -1.25
C LEU A 166 -3.64 -12.58 -0.74
N LYS A 167 -3.94 -12.74 0.56
CA LYS A 167 -4.20 -14.07 1.14
C LYS A 167 -5.34 -14.78 0.42
N ARG A 168 -6.43 -14.07 0.11
CA ARG A 168 -7.53 -14.64 -0.71
C ARG A 168 -7.06 -15.01 -2.12
N TYR A 169 -6.25 -14.16 -2.77
CA TYR A 169 -5.73 -14.43 -4.12
C TYR A 169 -4.83 -15.66 -4.16
N LEU A 170 -4.01 -15.88 -3.14
CA LEU A 170 -3.12 -17.04 -3.05
C LEU A 170 -3.91 -18.36 -2.87
N GLY A 171 -5.03 -18.32 -2.13
CA GLY A 171 -5.93 -19.47 -1.96
C GLY A 171 -5.21 -20.71 -1.45
N LYS A 172 -5.07 -21.73 -2.30
CA LYS A 172 -4.41 -23.01 -1.97
C LYS A 172 -2.90 -23.04 -2.26
N CYS A 173 -2.30 -21.90 -2.62
CA CYS A 173 -0.85 -21.83 -2.79
C CYS A 173 -0.15 -22.13 -1.46
N ASP A 174 1.01 -22.81 -1.51
CA ASP A 174 1.84 -22.96 -0.31
C ASP A 174 2.35 -21.58 0.12
N THR A 175 2.00 -21.19 1.34
CA THR A 175 2.35 -19.92 1.96
C THR A 175 3.32 -20.07 3.14
N SER A 176 3.95 -21.22 3.31
CA SER A 176 4.89 -21.51 4.40
C SER A 176 6.10 -20.56 4.45
N LYS A 177 6.45 -19.96 3.31
CA LYS A 177 7.51 -18.95 3.16
C LYS A 177 6.98 -17.53 2.98
N LEU A 178 5.68 -17.28 3.16
CA LEU A 178 5.09 -15.96 3.11
C LEU A 178 5.04 -15.35 4.51
N TYR A 179 5.51 -14.12 4.61
CA TYR A 179 5.39 -13.27 5.80
C TYR A 179 4.60 -12.02 5.41
N THR A 180 3.51 -11.76 6.08
CA THR A 180 2.69 -10.59 5.82
C THR A 180 2.81 -9.58 6.96
N CYS A 181 2.96 -8.30 6.59
CA CYS A 181 3.06 -7.19 7.53
C CYS A 181 2.05 -6.12 7.14
N ASP A 182 0.99 -5.96 7.91
CA ASP A 182 0.09 -4.83 7.70
C ASP A 182 0.44 -3.64 8.58
N ILE A 183 0.07 -2.46 8.12
CA ILE A 183 0.24 -1.21 8.85
C ILE A 183 -1.05 -0.86 9.60
N ALA A 184 -0.94 -0.18 10.75
CA ALA A 184 -2.06 0.53 11.35
C ALA A 184 -2.44 1.67 10.39
N CYS A 185 -3.54 1.48 9.66
CA CYS A 185 -3.95 2.35 8.56
C CYS A 185 -5.08 3.27 9.03
N HIS A 186 -4.89 4.58 8.86
CA HIS A 186 -5.90 5.61 9.11
C HIS A 186 -6.93 5.65 7.98
N GLY A 187 -6.44 5.72 6.72
CA GLY A 187 -7.24 5.77 5.50
C GLY A 187 -6.34 5.75 4.27
N VAL A 188 -6.94 5.79 3.10
CA VAL A 188 -6.24 5.84 1.79
C VAL A 188 -6.68 7.10 1.07
N PRO A 189 -5.83 8.14 1.03
CA PRO A 189 -6.16 9.42 0.39
C PRO A 189 -6.22 9.37 -1.13
N SER A 190 -6.93 10.34 -1.68
CA SER A 190 -7.15 10.52 -3.11
C SER A 190 -5.85 10.80 -3.88
N PRO A 191 -5.55 10.04 -4.95
CA PRO A 191 -4.41 10.32 -5.82
C PRO A 191 -4.51 11.65 -6.57
N ILE A 192 -5.71 12.10 -6.91
CA ILE A 192 -5.92 13.39 -7.58
C ILE A 192 -5.58 14.54 -6.63
N ILE A 193 -6.07 14.51 -5.38
CA ILE A 193 -5.76 15.55 -4.39
C ILE A 193 -4.25 15.64 -4.16
N TRP A 194 -3.55 14.49 -4.06
CA TRP A 194 -2.10 14.48 -3.95
C TRP A 194 -1.43 15.16 -5.16
N LYS A 195 -1.84 14.79 -6.36
CA LYS A 195 -1.29 15.36 -7.60
C LYS A 195 -1.51 16.87 -7.69
N GLU A 196 -2.70 17.33 -7.36
CA GLU A 196 -3.01 18.79 -7.38
C GLU A 196 -2.27 19.54 -6.27
N TYR A 197 -2.09 18.91 -5.11
CA TYR A 197 -1.27 19.47 -4.03
C TYR A 197 0.19 19.67 -4.46
N LEU A 198 0.80 18.71 -5.14
CA LEU A 198 2.15 18.85 -5.68
C LEU A 198 2.24 19.99 -6.70
N LYS A 199 1.28 20.10 -7.63
CA LYS A 199 1.21 21.23 -8.57
C LYS A 199 1.07 22.58 -7.86
N HIS A 200 0.25 22.63 -6.80
CA HIS A 200 0.14 23.83 -5.97
C HIS A 200 1.47 24.21 -5.35
N CYS A 201 2.23 23.25 -4.81
CA CYS A 201 3.54 23.48 -4.26
C CYS A 201 4.53 23.99 -5.33
N GLU A 202 4.56 23.36 -6.52
CA GLU A 202 5.39 23.81 -7.64
C GLU A 202 5.10 25.27 -8.04
N LYS A 203 3.82 25.61 -8.15
CA LYS A 203 3.39 26.98 -8.45
C LYS A 203 3.77 27.97 -7.35
N LYS A 204 3.52 27.61 -6.07
CA LYS A 204 3.76 28.45 -4.91
C LYS A 204 5.24 28.76 -4.72
N PHE A 205 6.11 27.81 -4.96
CA PHE A 205 7.55 27.91 -4.73
C PHE A 205 8.37 28.07 -6.02
N CYS A 206 7.70 28.23 -7.17
CA CYS A 206 8.31 28.52 -8.48
C CYS A 206 9.39 27.51 -8.91
N GLY A 207 9.17 26.20 -8.71
CA GLY A 207 10.13 25.16 -9.10
C GLY A 207 9.47 23.80 -9.25
N LYS A 208 10.26 22.73 -9.32
CA LYS A 208 9.78 21.35 -9.51
C LYS A 208 9.92 20.52 -8.24
N VAL A 209 8.92 19.67 -7.97
CA VAL A 209 9.00 18.71 -6.89
C VAL A 209 10.05 17.66 -7.23
N THR A 210 11.05 17.49 -6.37
CA THR A 210 12.11 16.48 -6.53
C THR A 210 12.05 15.39 -5.47
N LYS A 211 11.38 15.66 -4.32
CA LYS A 211 11.22 14.67 -3.24
C LYS A 211 10.04 15.04 -2.35
N ALA A 212 9.40 14.01 -1.77
CA ALA A 212 8.34 14.15 -0.77
C ALA A 212 8.55 13.17 0.40
N ASP A 213 8.24 13.62 1.62
CA ASP A 213 8.16 12.81 2.84
C ASP A 213 6.95 13.26 3.66
N PHE A 214 6.04 12.36 3.95
CA PHE A 214 4.80 12.66 4.66
C PHE A 214 4.94 12.83 6.18
N ARG A 215 6.05 12.49 6.74
CA ARG A 215 6.29 12.62 8.19
C ARG A 215 7.76 12.93 8.45
N ASP A 216 8.17 14.11 8.05
CA ASP A 216 9.54 14.57 8.26
C ASP A 216 9.89 14.63 9.76
N LYS A 217 11.05 14.13 10.11
CA LYS A 217 11.53 14.05 11.50
C LYS A 217 12.47 15.16 11.90
N THR A 218 12.86 16.06 10.99
CA THR A 218 13.86 17.08 11.29
C THR A 218 13.38 18.11 12.32
N ILE A 219 12.07 18.25 12.47
CA ILE A 219 11.43 19.13 13.46
C ILE A 219 10.80 18.37 14.65
N GLY A 220 11.12 17.09 14.79
CA GLY A 220 10.70 16.26 15.92
C GLY A 220 9.99 14.98 15.50
N TRP A 221 9.99 14.01 16.41
CA TRP A 221 9.40 12.67 16.18
C TRP A 221 7.88 12.71 16.05
N ASN A 222 7.20 13.53 16.82
CA ASN A 222 5.74 13.57 16.93
C ASN A 222 5.07 14.50 15.92
N THR A 223 5.82 15.08 14.98
CA THR A 223 5.25 15.97 13.99
C THR A 223 4.52 15.16 12.91
N HIS A 224 3.36 15.66 12.49
CA HIS A 224 2.56 15.12 11.40
C HIS A 224 2.68 16.01 10.15
N LYS A 225 3.84 16.62 9.94
CA LYS A 225 4.09 17.52 8.82
C LYS A 225 4.75 16.79 7.67
N GLU A 226 4.33 17.13 6.46
CA GLU A 226 5.02 16.74 5.25
C GLU A 226 6.17 17.65 4.94
N ALA A 227 7.19 17.13 4.28
CA ALA A 227 8.26 17.86 3.64
C ALA A 227 8.21 17.65 2.13
N ILE A 228 8.20 18.74 1.39
CA ILE A 228 8.28 18.75 -0.07
C ILE A 228 9.57 19.48 -0.46
N TRP A 229 10.37 18.88 -1.32
CA TRP A 229 11.54 19.51 -1.91
C TRP A 229 11.15 20.06 -3.27
N ILE A 230 11.33 21.37 -3.42
CA ILE A 230 11.20 22.08 -4.70
C ILE A 230 12.62 22.37 -5.17
N ASP A 231 12.99 21.76 -6.28
CA ASP A 231 14.37 21.62 -6.70
C ASP A 231 15.21 21.08 -5.52
N ASP A 232 16.19 21.81 -4.99
CA ASP A 232 16.97 21.37 -3.82
C ASP A 232 16.49 21.98 -2.48
N ASN A 233 15.43 22.81 -2.51
CA ASN A 233 14.93 23.50 -1.33
C ASN A 233 13.85 22.71 -0.60
N LYS A 234 14.08 22.43 0.68
CA LYS A 234 13.13 21.73 1.54
C LYS A 234 12.11 22.68 2.15
N HIS A 235 10.83 22.39 1.95
CA HIS A 235 9.70 23.09 2.56
C HIS A 235 8.96 22.16 3.51
N ILE A 236 8.80 22.57 4.78
CA ILE A 236 8.00 21.84 5.77
C ILE A 236 6.59 22.42 5.74
N LEU A 237 5.63 21.59 5.44
CA LEU A 237 4.23 21.96 5.22
C LEU A 237 3.31 21.06 6.07
N ASN A 238 2.02 21.35 6.08
CA ASN A 238 0.99 20.51 6.72
C ASN A 238 -0.36 20.57 6.00
N GLY A 239 -0.41 21.08 4.78
CA GLY A 239 -1.67 21.25 4.06
C GLY A 239 -2.30 19.92 3.67
N TYR A 240 -1.51 19.03 3.08
CA TYR A 240 -1.99 17.72 2.69
C TYR A 240 -2.22 16.79 3.90
N THR A 241 -1.27 16.75 4.81
CA THR A 241 -1.40 15.91 6.01
C THR A 241 -2.53 16.40 6.93
N TYR A 242 -2.85 17.69 6.94
CA TYR A 242 -4.02 18.21 7.63
C TYR A 242 -5.32 17.61 7.05
N LEU A 243 -5.54 17.69 5.72
CA LEU A 243 -6.70 17.11 5.06
C LEU A 243 -6.83 15.60 5.31
N PHE A 244 -5.69 14.90 5.35
CA PHE A 244 -5.65 13.47 5.66
C PHE A 244 -6.09 13.15 7.09
N TYR A 245 -5.68 13.94 8.08
CA TYR A 245 -6.05 13.68 9.48
C TYR A 245 -7.42 14.21 9.88
N GLU A 246 -8.03 15.09 9.06
CA GLU A 246 -9.43 15.51 9.21
C GLU A 246 -10.42 14.56 8.51
N ASP A 247 -9.94 13.46 7.90
CA ASP A 247 -10.75 12.47 7.18
C ASP A 247 -11.49 13.03 5.94
N ASP A 248 -10.95 14.08 5.30
CA ASP A 248 -11.64 14.79 4.20
C ASP A 248 -11.37 14.18 2.81
N ILE A 249 -10.31 13.38 2.66
CA ILE A 249 -9.79 12.97 1.34
C ILE A 249 -9.63 11.47 1.15
N GLU A 250 -10.21 10.67 2.05
CA GLU A 250 -10.07 9.22 2.05
C GLU A 250 -11.01 8.55 1.06
N ARG A 251 -10.60 7.35 0.67
CA ARG A 251 -11.41 6.46 -0.15
C ARG A 251 -12.74 6.13 0.58
N PRO A 252 -13.89 6.15 -0.12
CA PRO A 252 -15.20 5.90 0.49
C PRO A 252 -15.29 4.64 1.37
N SER A 253 -14.55 3.59 1.03
CA SER A 253 -14.51 2.36 1.83
C SER A 253 -13.71 2.47 3.13
N CYS A 254 -12.94 3.53 3.33
CA CYS A 254 -12.16 3.74 4.55
C CYS A 254 -13.04 4.20 5.71
N TYR A 255 -14.09 4.99 5.44
CA TYR A 255 -15.04 5.46 6.46
C TYR A 255 -15.82 4.34 7.15
N ASN A 256 -15.98 3.18 6.50
CA ASN A 256 -16.60 1.98 7.06
C ASN A 256 -15.65 0.78 6.95
N CYS A 257 -14.40 0.97 7.37
CA CYS A 257 -13.33 0.02 7.17
C CYS A 257 -13.58 -1.32 7.90
N LYS A 258 -13.75 -2.41 7.16
CA LYS A 258 -13.93 -3.77 7.71
C LYS A 258 -12.69 -4.32 8.42
N TYR A 259 -11.56 -3.63 8.30
CA TYR A 259 -10.25 -4.02 8.87
C TYR A 259 -9.84 -3.13 10.05
N SER A 260 -10.69 -2.20 10.47
CA SER A 260 -10.46 -1.33 11.64
C SER A 260 -10.85 -2.04 12.93
N ASN A 261 -10.16 -3.12 13.25
CA ASN A 261 -10.37 -3.92 14.44
C ASN A 261 -9.06 -4.58 14.91
N ILE A 262 -9.10 -5.26 16.07
CA ILE A 262 -7.94 -5.92 16.67
C ILE A 262 -7.51 -7.17 15.88
N ASP A 263 -8.45 -7.82 15.22
CA ASP A 263 -8.21 -9.03 14.45
C ASP A 263 -7.77 -8.65 13.05
N ARG A 264 -6.51 -8.87 12.74
CA ARG A 264 -5.87 -8.43 11.51
C ARG A 264 -5.64 -9.60 10.56
N PRO A 265 -5.55 -9.37 9.23
CA PRO A 265 -5.22 -10.42 8.27
C PRO A 265 -3.73 -10.77 8.22
N ALA A 266 -2.83 -9.92 8.72
CA ALA A 266 -1.37 -10.15 8.70
C ALA A 266 -0.91 -11.13 9.78
N ASP A 267 0.34 -11.61 9.64
CA ASP A 267 0.97 -12.58 10.55
C ASP A 267 1.54 -11.95 11.82
#